data_50e2abb6481262d60990c240cfe3ba57
#
_entry.id   50e2abb6481262d60990c240cfe3ba57
#
_cell.length_a   1.000
_cell.length_b   1.000
_cell.length_c   1.000
_cell.angle_alpha   90.00
_cell.angle_beta   90.00
_cell.angle_gamma   90.00
#
_symmetry.space_group_name_H-M   'P 1'
#
loop_
_entity.id
_entity.type
_entity.pdbx_description
1 polymer ?
#
loop_
_entity_poly.entity_id
_entity_poly.type
_entity_poly.pdbx_seq_one_letter_code
_entity_poly.pdbx_strand_id
1 'polypeptide(L)'
;HPGLIIGSRFRADEYGKRHYDSNGDLIDDYDQTWERDLPNSLEDLNGSDWDCVMTIPENQWGYHAEWRGYVKTSYDLLEMMVKAVSLNGNFVLNFGPDGKGNIRSEETKLAKEIGDWMKINKEAIYGTSHSTVQKQDWGYFTQKGNKLYMCVFNRPINNLLKIEIPKGGIIPMKAYFLENNQETEIQNAGKNKRNSSLYHVAVPASYKT
;
A
#
# COMPACT_ATOMS: atom_id res chain seq x y z
N HIS A 1 2.60 -26.58 13.95
CA HIS A 1 3.99 -26.10 13.90
C HIS A 1 4.10 -24.83 14.73
N PRO A 2 5.03 -24.71 15.70
CA PRO A 2 5.22 -23.48 16.45
C PRO A 2 5.50 -22.32 15.49
N GLY A 3 4.75 -21.22 15.62
CA GLY A 3 4.89 -20.05 14.74
C GLY A 3 4.15 -20.14 13.40
N LEU A 4 3.26 -21.11 13.22
CA LEU A 4 2.34 -21.10 12.08
C LEU A 4 1.28 -20.02 12.32
N ILE A 5 1.13 -19.13 11.34
CA ILE A 5 0.11 -18.08 11.34
C ILE A 5 -1.09 -18.58 10.53
N ILE A 6 -2.29 -18.51 11.09
CA ILE A 6 -3.53 -19.00 10.46
C ILE A 6 -4.50 -17.81 10.30
N GLY A 7 -4.84 -17.50 9.04
CA GLY A 7 -5.84 -16.49 8.75
C GLY A 7 -7.27 -16.94 8.99
N SER A 8 -8.15 -16.01 9.28
CA SER A 8 -9.57 -16.25 9.58
C SER A 8 -10.31 -17.00 8.47
N ARG A 9 -9.86 -16.93 7.25
CA ARG A 9 -10.45 -17.65 6.11
C ARG A 9 -10.38 -19.16 6.21
N PHE A 10 -9.45 -19.69 6.97
CA PHE A 10 -9.35 -21.12 7.18
C PHE A 10 -10.50 -21.67 8.04
N ARG A 11 -11.08 -20.84 8.90
CA ARG A 11 -12.22 -21.17 9.77
C ARG A 11 -13.50 -20.40 9.45
N ALA A 12 -13.48 -19.57 8.39
CA ALA A 12 -14.67 -18.86 7.97
C ALA A 12 -15.74 -19.85 7.52
N ASP A 13 -17.00 -19.53 7.80
CA ASP A 13 -18.13 -20.20 7.18
C ASP A 13 -18.19 -19.90 5.67
N GLU A 14 -19.13 -20.49 4.97
CA GLU A 14 -19.32 -20.29 3.52
C GLU A 14 -19.58 -18.83 3.12
N TYR A 15 -19.90 -17.96 4.08
CA TYR A 15 -20.15 -16.53 3.90
C TYR A 15 -18.97 -15.66 4.35
N GLY A 16 -17.84 -16.28 4.76
CA GLY A 16 -16.67 -15.55 5.24
C GLY A 16 -16.83 -14.89 6.59
N LYS A 17 -17.79 -15.32 7.41
CA LYS A 17 -17.94 -14.82 8.79
C LYS A 17 -16.79 -15.22 9.66
N ARG A 18 -16.29 -14.25 10.42
CA ARG A 18 -15.24 -14.43 11.41
C ARG A 18 -15.77 -15.18 12.61
N HIS A 19 -14.90 -15.97 13.22
CA HIS A 19 -15.22 -16.72 14.42
C HIS A 19 -14.51 -16.09 15.62
N TYR A 20 -15.28 -15.80 16.65
CA TYR A 20 -14.82 -15.25 17.93
C TYR A 20 -15.04 -16.27 19.03
N ASP A 21 -14.17 -16.26 20.04
CA ASP A 21 -14.33 -17.06 21.25
C ASP A 21 -15.40 -16.45 22.19
N SER A 22 -15.61 -17.08 23.35
CA SER A 22 -16.57 -16.61 24.36
C SER A 22 -16.22 -15.26 24.99
N ASN A 23 -14.98 -14.80 24.85
CA ASN A 23 -14.52 -13.50 25.36
C ASN A 23 -14.63 -12.40 24.29
N GLY A 24 -14.96 -12.77 23.04
CA GLY A 24 -15.00 -11.87 21.90
C GLY A 24 -13.66 -11.68 21.18
N ASP A 25 -12.67 -12.52 21.50
CA ASP A 25 -11.37 -12.49 20.84
C ASP A 25 -11.42 -13.32 19.55
N LEU A 26 -10.71 -12.85 18.50
CA LEU A 26 -10.61 -13.57 17.24
C LEU A 26 -9.91 -14.92 17.48
N ILE A 27 -10.50 -16.01 16.96
CA ILE A 27 -9.94 -17.37 17.17
C ILE A 27 -8.69 -17.59 16.31
N ASP A 28 -8.56 -16.86 15.20
CA ASP A 28 -7.45 -16.96 14.25
C ASP A 28 -6.37 -15.92 14.55
N ASP A 29 -5.16 -16.10 14.00
CA ASP A 29 -4.02 -15.22 14.29
C ASP A 29 -4.14 -13.86 13.62
N TYR A 30 -4.85 -13.76 12.47
CA TYR A 30 -5.11 -12.51 11.78
C TYR A 30 -6.38 -12.57 10.94
N ASP A 31 -6.84 -11.41 10.53
CA ASP A 31 -8.07 -11.22 9.80
C ASP A 31 -7.80 -10.88 8.34
N GLN A 32 -8.08 -11.81 7.45
CA GLN A 32 -8.12 -11.54 6.01
C GLN A 32 -9.44 -10.86 5.69
N THR A 33 -9.42 -9.57 5.45
CA THR A 33 -10.64 -8.76 5.31
C THR A 33 -11.00 -8.52 3.86
N TRP A 34 -10.00 -8.42 2.96
CA TRP A 34 -10.20 -7.82 1.66
C TRP A 34 -9.71 -8.72 0.52
N GLU A 35 -10.60 -8.97 -0.43
CA GLU A 35 -10.33 -9.78 -1.61
C GLU A 35 -10.73 -9.01 -2.85
N ARG A 36 -9.74 -8.64 -3.67
CA ARG A 36 -9.89 -7.81 -4.88
C ARG A 36 -10.42 -6.39 -4.62
N ASP A 37 -10.39 -5.97 -3.39
CA ASP A 37 -10.79 -4.65 -2.93
C ASP A 37 -9.85 -4.19 -1.81
N LEU A 38 -9.95 -2.94 -1.40
CA LEU A 38 -9.11 -2.32 -0.38
C LEU A 38 -9.95 -1.39 0.51
N PRO A 39 -9.69 -1.37 1.82
CA PRO A 39 -10.31 -0.39 2.71
C PRO A 39 -9.98 1.04 2.26
N ASN A 40 -10.84 1.98 2.58
CA ASN A 40 -10.59 3.38 2.28
C ASN A 40 -9.81 4.09 3.39
N SER A 41 -9.98 3.60 4.63
CA SER A 41 -9.34 4.16 5.82
C SER A 41 -9.10 3.08 6.88
N LEU A 42 -8.38 3.43 7.95
CA LEU A 42 -8.21 2.56 9.12
C LEU A 42 -9.54 2.29 9.86
N GLU A 43 -10.52 3.17 9.71
CA GLU A 43 -11.86 3.02 10.33
C GLU A 43 -12.63 1.84 9.74
N ASP A 44 -12.31 1.45 8.50
CA ASP A 44 -12.92 0.29 7.84
C ASP A 44 -12.34 -1.04 8.37
N LEU A 45 -11.29 -0.98 9.21
CA LEU A 45 -10.58 -2.11 9.77
C LEU A 45 -10.91 -2.25 11.26
N ASN A 46 -10.98 -3.48 11.76
CA ASN A 46 -11.31 -3.76 13.18
C ASN A 46 -10.09 -3.74 14.10
N GLY A 47 -8.97 -3.15 13.67
CA GLY A 47 -7.74 -3.06 14.45
C GLY A 47 -6.90 -4.34 14.49
N SER A 48 -7.32 -5.42 13.81
CA SER A 48 -6.51 -6.64 13.66
C SER A 48 -5.56 -6.54 12.46
N ASP A 49 -4.57 -7.42 12.42
CA ASP A 49 -3.74 -7.60 11.23
C ASP A 49 -4.60 -8.09 10.07
N TRP A 50 -4.27 -7.65 8.86
CA TRP A 50 -5.05 -7.99 7.67
C TRP A 50 -4.18 -8.10 6.42
N ASP A 51 -4.72 -8.75 5.41
CA ASP A 51 -4.14 -8.78 4.08
C ASP A 51 -5.17 -8.42 2.99
N CYS A 52 -4.65 -8.03 1.84
CA CYS A 52 -5.41 -7.88 0.61
C CYS A 52 -4.87 -8.86 -0.42
N VAL A 53 -5.73 -9.72 -0.94
CA VAL A 53 -5.39 -10.60 -2.05
C VAL A 53 -5.93 -10.02 -3.36
N MET A 54 -5.04 -9.71 -4.29
CA MET A 54 -5.36 -9.04 -5.55
C MET A 54 -5.02 -9.92 -6.76
N THR A 55 -5.92 -9.93 -7.73
CA THR A 55 -5.68 -10.57 -9.03
C THR A 55 -5.09 -9.59 -10.04
N ILE A 56 -4.26 -10.06 -10.96
CA ILE A 56 -3.73 -9.25 -12.07
C ILE A 56 -4.83 -8.97 -13.09
N PRO A 57 -5.48 -9.99 -13.70
CA PRO A 57 -6.67 -9.75 -14.50
C PRO A 57 -7.87 -9.44 -13.59
N GLU A 58 -8.75 -8.56 -14.03
CA GLU A 58 -9.95 -8.23 -13.26
C GLU A 58 -10.83 -9.46 -13.02
N ASN A 59 -11.14 -9.73 -11.76
CA ASN A 59 -11.99 -10.83 -11.31
C ASN A 59 -11.57 -12.24 -11.76
N GLN A 60 -10.30 -12.47 -12.14
CA GLN A 60 -9.81 -13.75 -12.64
C GLN A 60 -8.68 -14.30 -11.76
N TRP A 61 -8.96 -15.35 -11.00
CA TRP A 61 -7.98 -16.00 -10.11
C TRP A 61 -7.04 -16.97 -10.84
N GLY A 62 -7.58 -17.77 -11.74
CA GLY A 62 -6.84 -18.76 -12.46
C GLY A 62 -6.51 -18.35 -13.90
N TYR A 63 -5.82 -19.23 -14.63
CA TYR A 63 -5.55 -19.04 -16.04
C TYR A 63 -6.84 -19.14 -16.88
N HIS A 64 -6.98 -18.22 -17.82
CA HIS A 64 -8.02 -18.25 -18.82
C HIS A 64 -7.46 -17.86 -20.20
N ALA A 65 -7.36 -18.82 -21.11
CA ALA A 65 -6.68 -18.65 -22.40
C ALA A 65 -7.24 -17.49 -23.25
N GLU A 66 -8.55 -17.27 -23.17
CA GLU A 66 -9.28 -16.27 -23.98
C GLU A 66 -9.73 -15.07 -23.14
N TRP A 67 -9.04 -14.78 -22.03
CA TRP A 67 -9.39 -13.62 -21.22
C TRP A 67 -9.32 -12.33 -22.05
N ARG A 68 -10.38 -11.56 -22.05
CA ARG A 68 -10.53 -10.28 -22.77
C ARG A 68 -10.94 -9.12 -21.88
N GLY A 69 -10.99 -9.35 -20.57
CA GLY A 69 -11.28 -8.30 -19.60
C GLY A 69 -10.08 -7.39 -19.32
N TYR A 70 -10.28 -6.47 -18.42
CA TYR A 70 -9.22 -5.56 -17.99
C TYR A 70 -8.10 -6.31 -17.28
N VAL A 71 -6.87 -5.96 -17.63
CA VAL A 71 -5.65 -6.42 -16.95
C VAL A 71 -4.99 -5.22 -16.30
N LYS A 72 -4.81 -5.28 -14.98
CA LYS A 72 -4.17 -4.21 -14.21
C LYS A 72 -2.76 -3.95 -14.69
N THR A 73 -2.38 -2.68 -14.72
CA THR A 73 -1.01 -2.26 -15.01
C THR A 73 -0.12 -2.40 -13.78
N SER A 74 1.20 -2.31 -13.96
CA SER A 74 2.15 -2.23 -12.83
C SER A 74 1.87 -1.00 -11.95
N TYR A 75 1.42 0.11 -12.54
CA TYR A 75 1.00 1.30 -11.80
C TYR A 75 -0.19 1.01 -10.88
N ASP A 76 -1.26 0.39 -11.40
CA ASP A 76 -2.44 0.04 -10.60
C ASP A 76 -2.07 -0.87 -9.43
N LEU A 77 -1.25 -1.90 -9.69
CA LEU A 77 -0.82 -2.86 -8.67
C LEU A 77 0.10 -2.25 -7.62
N LEU A 78 0.99 -1.36 -8.03
CA LEU A 78 1.85 -0.61 -7.10
C LEU A 78 1.03 0.34 -6.23
N GLU A 79 0.05 1.05 -6.80
CA GLU A 79 -0.83 1.93 -6.02
C GLU A 79 -1.65 1.13 -5.00
N MET A 80 -2.22 -0.01 -5.40
CA MET A 80 -2.94 -0.92 -4.51
C MET A 80 -2.06 -1.46 -3.38
N MET A 81 -0.85 -1.89 -3.70
CA MET A 81 0.13 -2.38 -2.72
C MET A 81 0.48 -1.29 -1.71
N VAL A 82 0.82 -0.09 -2.19
CA VAL A 82 1.17 1.04 -1.33
C VAL A 82 -0.02 1.46 -0.47
N LYS A 83 -1.23 1.48 -1.02
CA LYS A 83 -2.45 1.76 -0.26
C LYS A 83 -2.64 0.72 0.86
N ALA A 84 -2.49 -0.58 0.56
CA ALA A 84 -2.59 -1.64 1.58
C ALA A 84 -1.59 -1.42 2.71
N VAL A 85 -0.31 -1.23 2.38
CA VAL A 85 0.77 -1.01 3.37
C VAL A 85 0.56 0.28 4.17
N SER A 86 0.07 1.36 3.54
CA SER A 86 -0.23 2.62 4.22
C SER A 86 -1.35 2.50 5.26
N LEU A 87 -2.16 1.47 5.16
CA LEU A 87 -3.23 1.10 6.10
C LEU A 87 -2.82 -0.10 6.99
N ASN A 88 -1.52 -0.37 7.13
CA ASN A 88 -0.95 -1.43 7.97
C ASN A 88 -1.32 -2.85 7.52
N GLY A 89 -1.65 -3.04 6.24
CA GLY A 89 -1.97 -4.34 5.66
C GLY A 89 -0.84 -4.97 4.88
N ASN A 90 -0.99 -6.25 4.59
CA ASN A 90 -0.13 -7.00 3.69
C ASN A 90 -0.80 -7.11 2.32
N PHE A 91 0.01 -7.07 1.26
CA PHE A 91 -0.47 -7.20 -0.10
C PHE A 91 -0.02 -8.53 -0.70
N VAL A 92 -0.97 -9.33 -1.15
CA VAL A 92 -0.75 -10.63 -1.79
C VAL A 92 -1.18 -10.52 -3.25
N LEU A 93 -0.24 -10.72 -4.18
CA LEU A 93 -0.51 -10.67 -5.61
C LEU A 93 -0.65 -12.09 -6.16
N ASN A 94 -1.81 -12.37 -6.76
CA ASN A 94 -2.12 -13.67 -7.34
C ASN A 94 -1.70 -13.76 -8.81
N PHE A 95 -1.05 -14.85 -9.17
CA PHE A 95 -0.73 -15.24 -10.54
C PHE A 95 -1.53 -16.47 -10.96
N GLY A 96 -1.98 -16.50 -12.22
CA GLY A 96 -2.78 -17.58 -12.77
C GLY A 96 -1.96 -18.48 -13.72
N PRO A 97 -1.24 -19.52 -13.23
CA PRO A 97 -0.49 -20.42 -14.11
C PRO A 97 -1.41 -21.26 -14.98
N ASP A 98 -0.94 -21.61 -16.19
CA ASP A 98 -1.60 -22.55 -17.06
C ASP A 98 -1.54 -23.99 -16.52
N GLY A 99 -2.17 -24.96 -17.21
CA GLY A 99 -2.17 -26.36 -16.80
C GLY A 99 -0.80 -27.04 -16.81
N LYS A 100 0.24 -26.38 -17.31
CA LYS A 100 1.64 -26.83 -17.28
C LYS A 100 2.48 -26.08 -16.26
N GLY A 101 1.89 -25.13 -15.53
CA GLY A 101 2.58 -24.29 -14.54
C GLY A 101 3.25 -23.05 -15.12
N ASN A 102 3.02 -22.70 -16.39
CA ASN A 102 3.62 -21.51 -16.98
C ASN A 102 2.81 -20.25 -16.60
N ILE A 103 3.51 -19.19 -16.24
CA ILE A 103 2.93 -17.85 -16.05
C ILE A 103 2.91 -17.13 -17.40
N ARG A 104 1.88 -16.37 -17.69
CA ARG A 104 1.77 -15.57 -18.91
C ARG A 104 2.92 -14.57 -19.01
N SER A 105 3.35 -14.28 -20.25
CA SER A 105 4.39 -13.29 -20.51
C SER A 105 4.05 -11.90 -19.98
N GLU A 106 2.77 -11.50 -20.08
CA GLU A 106 2.27 -10.21 -19.58
C GLU A 106 2.38 -10.13 -18.05
N GLU A 107 1.99 -11.19 -17.34
CA GLU A 107 2.10 -11.25 -15.88
C GLU A 107 3.56 -11.30 -15.43
N THR A 108 4.41 -12.02 -16.14
CA THR A 108 5.86 -12.05 -15.90
C THR A 108 6.48 -10.66 -16.09
N LYS A 109 6.06 -9.92 -17.12
CA LYS A 109 6.50 -8.55 -17.34
C LYS A 109 6.09 -7.64 -16.20
N LEU A 110 4.83 -7.70 -15.76
CA LEU A 110 4.33 -6.93 -14.63
C LEU A 110 5.09 -7.23 -13.34
N ALA A 111 5.32 -8.52 -13.06
CA ALA A 111 6.12 -8.93 -11.90
C ALA A 111 7.54 -8.34 -11.95
N LYS A 112 8.14 -8.28 -13.13
CA LYS A 112 9.46 -7.67 -13.32
C LYS A 112 9.43 -6.16 -13.07
N GLU A 113 8.45 -5.45 -13.60
CA GLU A 113 8.29 -4.00 -13.42
C GLU A 113 8.11 -3.66 -11.93
N ILE A 114 7.25 -4.40 -11.22
CA ILE A 114 7.05 -4.26 -9.78
C ILE A 114 8.35 -4.58 -9.03
N GLY A 115 9.05 -5.66 -9.41
CA GLY A 115 10.32 -6.04 -8.83
C GLY A 115 11.42 -4.99 -9.02
N ASP A 116 11.48 -4.35 -10.17
CA ASP A 116 12.44 -3.27 -10.46
C ASP A 116 12.14 -2.02 -9.62
N TRP A 117 10.86 -1.67 -9.46
CA TRP A 117 10.44 -0.60 -8.54
C TRP A 117 10.79 -0.93 -7.08
N MET A 118 10.55 -2.18 -6.65
CA MET A 118 10.85 -2.63 -5.29
C MET A 118 12.35 -2.61 -4.97
N LYS A 119 13.24 -2.81 -5.93
CA LYS A 119 14.70 -2.71 -5.70
C LYS A 119 15.10 -1.35 -5.16
N ILE A 120 14.42 -0.30 -5.60
CA ILE A 120 14.68 1.09 -5.19
C ILE A 120 13.88 1.43 -3.93
N ASN A 121 12.59 1.06 -3.90
CA ASN A 121 11.62 1.61 -2.97
C ASN A 121 11.24 0.67 -1.79
N LYS A 122 11.85 -0.51 -1.68
CA LYS A 122 11.52 -1.51 -0.64
C LYS A 122 11.56 -0.98 0.79
N GLU A 123 12.36 0.05 1.05
CA GLU A 123 12.47 0.68 2.37
C GLU A 123 11.16 1.36 2.79
N ALA A 124 10.39 1.86 1.80
CA ALA A 124 9.08 2.47 2.02
C ALA A 124 7.95 1.43 2.20
N ILE A 125 8.25 0.14 2.02
CA ILE A 125 7.27 -0.95 2.05
C ILE A 125 7.54 -1.90 3.21
N TYR A 126 8.75 -2.49 3.28
CA TYR A 126 9.04 -3.54 4.26
C TYR A 126 9.30 -3.00 5.66
N GLY A 127 8.52 -3.52 6.62
CA GLY A 127 8.63 -3.16 8.04
C GLY A 127 8.25 -1.71 8.32
N THR A 128 7.41 -1.13 7.47
CA THR A 128 6.73 0.15 7.71
C THR A 128 5.37 -0.09 8.37
N SER A 129 4.80 0.94 8.93
CA SER A 129 3.46 0.99 9.48
C SER A 129 2.69 2.16 8.86
N HIS A 130 1.41 2.27 9.19
CA HIS A 130 0.63 3.45 8.86
C HIS A 130 1.24 4.71 9.49
N SER A 131 1.00 5.84 8.89
CA SER A 131 1.43 7.16 9.36
C SER A 131 0.27 7.90 10.02
N THR A 132 0.59 8.76 11.01
CA THR A 132 -0.37 9.75 11.53
C THR A 132 -0.66 10.87 10.53
N VAL A 133 0.16 10.98 9.47
CA VAL A 133 -0.07 11.91 8.36
C VAL A 133 -1.04 11.27 7.39
N GLN A 134 -2.20 11.90 7.23
CA GLN A 134 -3.25 11.36 6.36
C GLN A 134 -2.87 11.43 4.88
N LYS A 135 -3.43 10.48 4.09
CA LYS A 135 -3.38 10.48 2.63
C LYS A 135 -3.63 11.88 2.06
N GLN A 136 -2.88 12.24 1.04
CA GLN A 136 -3.08 13.44 0.24
C GLN A 136 -3.55 13.05 -1.18
N ASP A 137 -4.02 14.03 -1.94
CA ASP A 137 -4.51 13.81 -3.32
C ASP A 137 -3.41 13.27 -4.26
N TRP A 138 -2.14 13.53 -3.93
CA TRP A 138 -1.01 13.09 -4.73
C TRP A 138 -0.53 11.64 -4.38
N GLY A 139 -0.97 11.03 -3.25
CA GLY A 139 -0.54 9.68 -2.89
C GLY A 139 -0.63 9.35 -1.41
N TYR A 140 0.21 8.44 -0.96
CA TYR A 140 0.12 7.80 0.35
C TYR A 140 1.39 8.00 1.16
N PHE A 141 1.26 7.79 2.48
CA PHE A 141 2.36 7.78 3.42
C PHE A 141 2.52 6.40 4.06
N THR A 142 3.78 5.99 4.22
CA THR A 142 4.17 4.92 5.14
C THR A 142 5.22 5.45 6.10
N GLN A 143 5.38 4.82 7.26
CA GLN A 143 6.29 5.32 8.28
C GLN A 143 7.13 4.19 8.87
N LYS A 144 8.41 4.50 9.15
CA LYS A 144 9.32 3.62 9.88
C LYS A 144 10.18 4.42 10.84
N GLY A 145 9.89 4.30 12.13
CA GLY A 145 10.55 5.13 13.14
C GLY A 145 10.33 6.64 12.86
N ASN A 146 11.41 7.38 12.69
CA ASN A 146 11.39 8.81 12.38
C ASN A 146 11.39 9.14 10.88
N LYS A 147 11.29 8.13 10.00
CA LYS A 147 11.21 8.32 8.57
C LYS A 147 9.76 8.24 8.10
N LEU A 148 9.34 9.26 7.35
CA LEU A 148 8.06 9.33 6.66
C LEU A 148 8.33 9.17 5.16
N TYR A 149 7.77 8.12 4.56
CA TYR A 149 7.89 7.87 3.13
C TYR A 149 6.68 8.43 2.40
N MET A 150 6.93 9.10 1.29
CA MET A 150 5.94 9.73 0.44
C MET A 150 5.88 8.98 -0.89
N CYS A 151 4.84 8.18 -1.10
CA CYS A 151 4.63 7.42 -2.33
C CYS A 151 3.71 8.23 -3.24
N VAL A 152 4.27 8.83 -4.29
CA VAL A 152 3.60 9.79 -5.16
C VAL A 152 3.04 9.09 -6.39
N PHE A 153 1.73 9.10 -6.56
CA PHE A 153 1.02 8.55 -7.72
C PHE A 153 0.47 9.67 -8.61
N ASN A 154 -0.01 10.74 -8.03
CA ASN A 154 -0.58 11.87 -8.75
C ASN A 154 0.26 13.13 -8.53
N ARG A 155 1.16 13.42 -9.47
CA ARG A 155 2.02 14.58 -9.34
C ARG A 155 1.24 15.88 -9.44
N PRO A 156 1.34 16.80 -8.45
CA PRO A 156 0.73 18.12 -8.56
C PRO A 156 1.32 18.96 -9.69
N ILE A 157 0.48 19.73 -10.40
CA ILE A 157 0.89 20.58 -11.52
C ILE A 157 1.99 21.57 -11.12
N ASN A 158 1.92 22.10 -9.90
CA ASN A 158 2.91 23.04 -9.35
C ASN A 158 4.18 22.35 -8.81
N ASN A 159 4.29 21.02 -8.93
CA ASN A 159 5.40 20.22 -8.44
C ASN A 159 5.66 20.36 -6.91
N LEU A 160 4.67 20.73 -6.13
CA LEU A 160 4.76 20.85 -4.69
C LEU A 160 3.86 19.82 -4.02
N LEU A 161 4.45 18.88 -3.30
CA LEU A 161 3.72 17.92 -2.48
C LEU A 161 3.34 18.58 -1.15
N LYS A 162 2.06 18.77 -0.94
CA LYS A 162 1.55 19.28 0.33
C LYS A 162 1.59 18.17 1.38
N ILE A 163 2.10 18.49 2.57
CA ILE A 163 2.05 17.63 3.75
C ILE A 163 1.33 18.38 4.86
N GLU A 164 0.35 17.74 5.48
CA GLU A 164 -0.35 18.27 6.64
C GLU A 164 0.03 17.42 7.86
N ILE A 165 0.88 17.98 8.73
CA ILE A 165 1.31 17.34 9.97
C ILE A 165 0.34 17.71 11.09
N PRO A 166 -0.34 16.74 11.72
CA PRO A 166 -1.23 16.98 12.84
C PRO A 166 -0.50 17.67 14.01
N LYS A 167 -1.25 18.36 14.87
CA LYS A 167 -0.69 18.96 16.09
C LYS A 167 0.03 17.91 16.93
N GLY A 168 1.29 18.17 17.27
CA GLY A 168 2.15 17.23 18.01
C GLY A 168 2.85 16.19 17.16
N GLY A 169 2.61 16.16 15.83
CA GLY A 169 3.31 15.29 14.91
C GLY A 169 4.77 15.70 14.68
N ILE A 170 5.55 14.80 14.09
CA ILE A 170 7.00 14.99 13.84
C ILE A 170 7.21 16.03 12.75
N ILE A 171 7.99 17.06 13.04
CA ILE A 171 8.36 18.10 12.07
C ILE A 171 9.39 17.53 11.09
N PRO A 172 9.14 17.58 9.76
CA PRO A 172 10.10 17.13 8.78
C PRO A 172 11.32 18.06 8.72
N MET A 173 12.51 17.48 8.82
CA MET A 173 13.78 18.23 8.80
C MET A 173 14.46 18.18 7.44
N LYS A 174 14.31 17.06 6.72
CA LYS A 174 14.93 16.80 5.43
C LYS A 174 13.99 15.96 4.56
N ALA A 175 14.05 16.15 3.25
CA ALA A 175 13.47 15.26 2.27
C ALA A 175 14.52 14.87 1.22
N TYR A 176 14.46 13.63 0.75
CA TYR A 176 15.34 13.14 -0.30
C TYR A 176 14.65 12.02 -1.10
N PHE A 177 15.11 11.81 -2.31
CA PHE A 177 14.61 10.73 -3.16
C PHE A 177 15.31 9.41 -2.83
N LEU A 178 14.55 8.32 -2.68
CA LEU A 178 15.13 6.99 -2.39
C LEU A 178 16.03 6.47 -3.51
N GLU A 179 15.75 6.86 -4.76
CA GLU A 179 16.49 6.40 -5.93
C GLU A 179 17.98 6.78 -5.89
N ASN A 180 18.31 7.98 -5.41
CA ASN A 180 19.66 8.53 -5.52
C ASN A 180 20.13 9.32 -4.29
N ASN A 181 19.32 9.37 -3.22
CA ASN A 181 19.57 10.16 -2.01
C ASN A 181 19.74 11.69 -2.26
N GLN A 182 19.26 12.19 -3.39
CA GLN A 182 19.29 13.62 -3.65
C GLN A 182 18.32 14.34 -2.72
N GLU A 183 18.80 15.31 -1.97
CA GLU A 183 17.98 16.16 -1.11
C GLU A 183 17.09 17.09 -1.97
N THR A 184 15.90 17.38 -1.46
CA THR A 184 14.98 18.34 -2.03
C THR A 184 14.47 19.31 -0.99
N GLU A 185 13.95 20.43 -1.44
CA GLU A 185 13.50 21.53 -0.59
C GLU A 185 12.23 21.18 0.17
N ILE A 186 12.22 21.51 1.47
CA ILE A 186 11.03 21.52 2.32
C ILE A 186 10.76 22.95 2.75
N GLN A 187 9.57 23.45 2.44
CA GLN A 187 9.12 24.77 2.84
C GLN A 187 8.04 24.66 3.91
N ASN A 188 8.20 25.39 5.01
CA ASN A 188 7.13 25.57 5.98
C ASN A 188 6.09 26.56 5.41
N ALA A 189 4.87 26.08 5.19
CA ALA A 189 3.76 26.86 4.66
C ALA A 189 2.79 27.38 5.75
N GLY A 190 3.22 27.34 7.01
CA GLY A 190 2.44 27.83 8.13
C GLY A 190 1.50 26.78 8.75
N LYS A 191 0.33 27.21 9.20
CA LYS A 191 -0.67 26.34 9.83
C LYS A 191 -2.04 26.53 9.19
N ASN A 192 -2.81 25.46 9.17
CA ASN A 192 -4.22 25.54 8.74
C ASN A 192 -5.17 25.90 9.90
N LYS A 193 -6.46 26.01 9.59
CA LYS A 193 -7.51 26.33 10.59
C LYS A 193 -7.65 25.28 11.70
N ARG A 194 -7.17 24.03 11.48
CA ARG A 194 -7.15 22.94 12.47
C ARG A 194 -5.86 22.91 13.30
N ASN A 195 -5.01 23.95 13.16
CA ASN A 195 -3.71 24.06 13.82
C ASN A 195 -2.71 22.95 13.44
N SER A 196 -2.93 22.25 12.32
CA SER A 196 -1.93 21.36 11.70
C SER A 196 -0.86 22.20 11.01
N SER A 197 0.39 21.75 11.08
CA SER A 197 1.51 22.39 10.37
C SER A 197 1.52 21.97 8.91
N LEU A 198 1.64 22.93 8.00
CA LEU A 198 1.67 22.69 6.57
C LEU A 198 3.10 22.79 6.05
N TYR A 199 3.49 21.84 5.24
CA TYR A 199 4.77 21.82 4.53
C TYR A 199 4.56 21.56 3.06
N HIS A 200 5.44 22.09 2.22
CA HIS A 200 5.55 21.77 0.81
C HIS A 200 6.91 21.13 0.55
N VAL A 201 6.90 20.01 -0.16
CA VAL A 201 8.13 19.34 -0.62
C VAL A 201 8.19 19.46 -2.14
N ALA A 202 9.29 20.01 -2.65
CA ALA A 202 9.48 20.19 -4.08
C ALA A 202 9.81 18.86 -4.79
N VAL A 203 9.17 18.62 -5.94
CA VAL A 203 9.52 17.51 -6.83
C VAL A 203 10.06 18.10 -8.12
N PRO A 204 11.37 17.97 -8.42
CA PRO A 204 11.96 18.49 -9.64
C PRO A 204 11.26 17.96 -10.88
N ALA A 205 11.15 18.80 -11.92
CA ALA A 205 10.46 18.44 -13.18
C ALA A 205 11.12 17.24 -13.90
N SER A 206 12.38 16.97 -13.62
CA SER A 206 13.13 15.81 -14.16
C SER A 206 12.69 14.46 -13.61
N TYR A 207 12.06 14.43 -12.42
CA TYR A 207 11.50 13.19 -11.87
C TYR A 207 10.21 12.83 -12.59
N LYS A 208 10.19 11.63 -13.17
CA LYS A 208 8.97 11.02 -13.73
C LYS A 208 8.25 10.25 -12.63
N THR A 209 7.00 10.53 -12.40
CA THR A 209 6.08 9.72 -11.58
C THR A 209 5.49 8.62 -12.42
#